data_6afeb569bf0108ea819edad98d45338d
#
_entry.id   6afeb569bf0108ea819edad98d45338d
#
_cell.length_a   1.000
_cell.length_b   1.000
_cell.length_c   1.000
_cell.angle_alpha   90.00
_cell.angle_beta   90.00
_cell.angle_gamma   90.00
#
_symmetry.space_group_name_H-M   'P 1'
#
loop_
_entity.id
_entity.type
_entity.pdbx_description
1 polymer ?
#
loop_
_entity_poly.entity_id
_entity_poly.type
_entity_poly.pdbx_seq_one_letter_code
_entity_poly.pdbx_strand_id
1 'polypeptide(L)'
;MNPNVVRSQIEGGIIMGISLAMNEKLTIKAGSIAETNYDEYKIAKMKHTPEIDIEIVESDLPLSGVGEPPVAPVIPAITNAIFVATGRRIRKLPIGKHRLI
;
A
#
# COMPACT_ATOMS: atom_id res chain seq x y z
N MET A 1 9.42 -1.16 -24.52
CA MET A 1 9.19 -0.96 -23.06
C MET A 1 10.32 -0.14 -22.45
N ASN A 2 10.00 0.81 -21.60
CA ASN A 2 11.01 1.60 -20.88
C ASN A 2 11.11 1.08 -19.43
N PRO A 3 12.25 0.44 -19.05
CA PRO A 3 12.38 -0.12 -17.69
C PRO A 3 12.26 0.90 -16.57
N ASN A 4 12.69 2.14 -16.78
CA ASN A 4 12.61 3.18 -15.76
C ASN A 4 11.15 3.61 -15.51
N VAL A 5 10.34 3.69 -16.56
CA VAL A 5 8.90 3.98 -16.43
C VAL A 5 8.20 2.84 -15.71
N VAL A 6 8.51 1.59 -16.03
CA VAL A 6 7.94 0.41 -15.36
C VAL A 6 8.28 0.44 -13.86
N ARG A 7 9.54 0.69 -13.50
CA ARG A 7 9.96 0.81 -12.10
C ARG A 7 9.21 1.91 -11.38
N SER A 8 9.07 3.08 -12.00
CA SER A 8 8.32 4.21 -11.42
C SER A 8 6.85 3.87 -11.17
N GLN A 9 6.21 3.16 -12.08
CA GLN A 9 4.83 2.71 -11.92
C GLN A 9 4.69 1.71 -10.76
N ILE A 10 5.61 0.76 -10.67
CA ILE A 10 5.60 -0.25 -9.59
C ILE A 10 5.85 0.41 -8.25
N GLU A 11 6.82 1.30 -8.13
CA GLU A 11 7.08 2.07 -6.91
C GLU A 11 5.85 2.87 -6.48
N GLY A 12 5.21 3.57 -7.41
CA GLY A 12 3.98 4.32 -7.14
C GLY A 12 2.85 3.44 -6.64
N GLY A 13 2.64 2.28 -7.25
CA GLY A 13 1.65 1.30 -6.82
C GLY A 13 1.93 0.75 -5.43
N ILE A 14 3.19 0.43 -5.13
CA ILE A 14 3.61 -0.03 -3.79
C ILE A 14 3.34 1.05 -2.73
N ILE A 15 3.70 2.29 -3.00
CA ILE A 15 3.48 3.40 -2.07
C ILE A 15 1.98 3.61 -1.83
N MET A 16 1.17 3.53 -2.86
CA MET A 16 -0.30 3.59 -2.74
C MET A 16 -0.82 2.44 -1.87
N GLY A 17 -0.35 1.23 -2.07
CA GLY A 17 -0.72 0.07 -1.24
C GLY A 17 -0.32 0.24 0.22
N ILE A 18 0.85 0.80 0.48
CA ILE A 18 1.31 1.13 1.84
C ILE A 18 0.37 2.16 2.48
N SER A 19 -0.01 3.19 1.74
CA SER A 19 -0.94 4.21 2.21
C SER A 19 -2.28 3.60 2.62
N LEU A 20 -2.85 2.74 1.78
CA LEU A 20 -4.10 2.01 2.06
C LEU A 20 -3.98 1.13 3.29
N ALA A 21 -2.88 0.39 3.41
CA ALA A 21 -2.68 -0.53 4.53
C ALA A 21 -2.48 0.19 5.86
N MET A 22 -1.78 1.31 5.87
CA MET A 22 -1.31 1.95 7.10
C MET A 22 -2.20 3.08 7.59
N ASN A 23 -2.82 3.86 6.71
CA ASN A 23 -3.39 5.15 7.07
C ASN A 23 -4.83 5.38 6.62
N GLU A 24 -5.20 4.92 5.42
CA GLU A 24 -6.43 5.39 4.78
C GLU A 24 -7.68 4.76 5.38
N LYS A 25 -8.59 5.59 5.85
CA LYS A 25 -9.85 5.15 6.45
C LYS A 25 -10.92 6.23 6.28
N LEU A 26 -12.09 5.79 5.85
CA LEU A 26 -13.32 6.57 5.94
C LEU A 26 -14.15 6.07 7.12
N THR A 27 -14.66 6.99 7.93
CA THR A 27 -15.50 6.68 9.07
C THR A 27 -16.93 7.10 8.77
N ILE A 28 -17.88 6.20 8.99
CA ILE A 28 -19.30 6.48 8.81
C ILE A 28 -19.93 6.78 10.17
N LYS A 29 -20.53 7.97 10.29
CA LYS A 29 -21.28 8.40 11.47
C LYS A 29 -22.66 8.86 11.06
N ALA A 30 -23.70 8.31 11.68
CA ALA A 30 -25.10 8.69 11.44
C ALA A 30 -25.47 8.73 9.94
N GLY A 31 -24.98 7.76 9.17
CA GLY A 31 -25.25 7.65 7.73
C GLY A 31 -24.45 8.56 6.83
N SER A 32 -23.47 9.31 7.35
CA SER A 32 -22.61 10.19 6.55
C SER A 32 -21.13 9.94 6.87
N ILE A 33 -20.27 10.38 5.96
CA ILE A 33 -18.81 10.27 6.11
C ILE A 33 -18.32 11.35 7.06
N ALA A 34 -17.56 10.95 8.09
CA ALA A 34 -17.01 11.87 9.09
C ALA A 34 -15.87 12.73 8.54
N GLU A 35 -15.02 12.15 7.67
CA GLU A 35 -13.92 12.87 7.01
C GLU A 35 -14.48 13.67 5.84
N THR A 36 -14.63 14.98 6.05
CA THR A 36 -15.26 15.88 5.07
C THR A 36 -14.26 16.68 4.23
N ASN A 37 -12.96 16.59 4.56
CA ASN A 37 -11.92 17.35 3.89
C ASN A 37 -10.63 16.52 3.76
N TYR A 38 -9.75 16.93 2.85
CA TYR A 38 -8.48 16.23 2.57
C TYR A 38 -7.51 16.19 3.76
N ASP A 39 -7.56 17.16 4.65
CA ASP A 39 -6.73 17.16 5.85
C ASP A 39 -7.16 16.11 6.89
N GLU A 40 -8.40 15.68 6.83
CA GLU A 40 -8.96 14.63 7.69
C GLU A 40 -8.71 13.22 7.15
N TYR A 41 -8.58 13.07 5.83
CA TYR A 41 -8.29 11.80 5.17
C TYR A 41 -6.78 11.63 5.03
N LYS A 42 -6.21 10.79 5.89
CA LYS A 42 -4.76 10.62 5.97
C LYS A 42 -4.24 9.68 4.89
N ILE A 43 -3.21 10.13 4.19
CA ILE A 43 -2.47 9.33 3.21
C ILE A 43 -1.01 9.18 3.64
N ALA A 44 -0.28 8.25 3.02
CA ALA A 44 1.15 8.13 3.23
C ALA A 44 1.88 9.38 2.73
N LYS A 45 2.91 9.79 3.47
CA LYS A 45 3.78 10.91 3.10
C LYS A 45 5.15 10.38 2.71
N MET A 46 5.96 11.23 2.09
CA MET A 46 7.30 10.87 1.63
C MET A 46 8.17 10.23 2.72
N LYS A 47 8.05 10.69 3.96
CA LYS A 47 8.75 10.12 5.12
C LYS A 47 8.37 8.67 5.44
N HIS A 48 7.25 8.20 4.93
CA HIS A 48 6.77 6.82 5.12
C HIS A 48 7.22 5.87 4.01
N THR A 49 7.87 6.39 2.96
CA THR A 49 8.29 5.60 1.81
C THR A 49 9.50 4.74 2.18
N PRO A 50 9.39 3.41 2.08
CA PRO A 50 10.52 2.52 2.32
C PRO A 50 11.47 2.53 1.13
N GLU A 51 12.64 1.94 1.32
CA GLU A 51 13.50 1.56 0.23
C GLU A 51 12.85 0.41 -0.54
N ILE A 52 12.73 0.58 -1.86
CA ILE A 52 12.06 -0.39 -2.74
C ILE A 52 13.06 -0.90 -3.77
N ASP A 53 13.24 -2.21 -3.79
CA ASP A 53 14.09 -2.89 -4.77
C ASP A 53 13.20 -3.64 -5.76
N ILE A 54 13.41 -3.37 -7.06
CA ILE A 54 12.57 -3.91 -8.13
C ILE A 54 13.46 -4.62 -9.15
N GLU A 55 13.15 -5.89 -9.39
CA GLU A 55 13.77 -6.68 -10.44
C GLU A 55 12.75 -6.96 -11.55
N ILE A 56 13.11 -6.61 -12.79
CA ILE A 56 12.27 -6.85 -13.96
C ILE A 56 12.77 -8.13 -14.63
N VAL A 57 11.92 -9.14 -14.65
CA VAL A 57 12.21 -10.41 -15.32
C VAL A 57 11.92 -10.26 -16.82
N GLU A 58 12.91 -10.56 -17.66
CA GLU A 58 12.73 -10.57 -19.10
C GLU A 58 11.82 -11.73 -19.53
N SER A 59 10.91 -11.43 -20.44
CA SER A 59 9.90 -12.39 -20.91
C SER A 59 9.51 -12.07 -22.35
N ASP A 60 9.13 -13.10 -23.10
CA ASP A 60 8.58 -12.97 -24.45
C ASP A 60 7.05 -12.85 -24.45
N LEU A 61 6.43 -12.77 -23.27
CA LEU A 61 4.99 -12.62 -23.16
C LEU A 61 4.54 -11.22 -23.57
N PRO A 62 3.29 -11.08 -24.03
CA PRO A 62 2.73 -9.77 -24.37
C PRO A 62 2.79 -8.80 -23.19
N LEU A 63 3.01 -7.53 -23.49
CA LEU A 63 3.00 -6.47 -22.49
C LEU A 63 1.60 -6.22 -21.95
N SER A 64 1.53 -5.93 -20.66
CA SER A 64 0.29 -5.56 -19.97
C SER A 64 0.52 -4.33 -19.09
N GLY A 65 -0.56 -3.81 -18.50
CA GLY A 65 -0.45 -2.68 -17.58
C GLY A 65 0.26 -3.04 -16.27
N VAL A 66 1.00 -2.11 -15.70
CA VAL A 66 1.75 -2.27 -14.44
C VAL A 66 1.42 -1.21 -13.40
N GLY A 67 0.43 -0.36 -13.65
CA GLY A 67 0.06 0.72 -12.73
C GLY A 67 -0.66 0.25 -11.48
N GLU A 68 -1.71 -0.55 -11.62
CA GLU A 68 -2.52 -1.05 -10.51
C GLU A 68 -2.02 -2.36 -9.87
N PRO A 69 -1.46 -3.32 -10.63
CA PRO A 69 -1.13 -4.64 -10.08
C PRO A 69 -0.32 -4.64 -8.79
N PRO A 70 0.64 -3.72 -8.55
CA PRO A 70 1.41 -3.71 -7.30
C PRO A 70 0.62 -3.32 -6.05
N VAL A 71 -0.51 -2.62 -6.20
CA VAL A 71 -1.27 -2.04 -5.07
C VAL A 71 -1.81 -3.13 -4.14
N ALA A 72 -2.53 -4.10 -4.70
CA ALA A 72 -3.21 -5.11 -3.91
C ALA A 72 -2.26 -6.08 -3.17
N PRO A 73 -1.19 -6.63 -3.80
CA PRO A 73 -0.31 -7.60 -3.13
C PRO A 73 0.51 -7.00 -1.98
N VAL A 74 0.78 -5.71 -1.99
CA VAL A 74 1.55 -5.03 -0.93
C VAL A 74 0.84 -5.13 0.43
N ILE A 75 -0.46 -5.03 0.45
CA ILE A 75 -1.25 -5.06 1.69
C ILE A 75 -1.06 -6.37 2.46
N PRO A 76 -1.32 -7.54 1.87
CA PRO A 76 -1.05 -8.81 2.56
C PRO A 76 0.43 -9.06 2.80
N ALA A 77 1.32 -8.56 1.96
CA ALA A 77 2.76 -8.67 2.18
C ALA A 77 3.16 -7.98 3.50
N ILE A 78 2.64 -6.77 3.75
CA ILE A 78 2.88 -6.04 5.00
C ILE A 78 2.31 -6.80 6.20
N THR A 79 1.06 -7.24 6.13
CA THR A 79 0.43 -7.96 7.25
C THR A 79 1.10 -9.28 7.55
N ASN A 80 1.58 -10.00 6.54
CA ASN A 80 2.37 -11.22 6.73
C ASN A 80 3.74 -10.93 7.35
N ALA A 81 4.41 -9.86 6.93
CA ALA A 81 5.68 -9.45 7.52
C ALA A 81 5.51 -9.08 9.00
N ILE A 82 4.44 -8.39 9.36
CA ILE A 82 4.12 -8.08 10.75
C ILE A 82 3.90 -9.37 11.55
N PHE A 83 3.20 -10.34 10.99
CA PHE A 83 3.00 -11.62 11.66
C PHE A 83 4.32 -12.35 11.92
N VAL A 84 5.19 -12.38 10.94
CA VAL A 84 6.52 -13.02 11.10
C VAL A 84 7.34 -12.31 12.17
N ALA A 85 7.27 -10.98 12.22
CA ALA A 85 8.05 -10.18 13.17
C ALA A 85 7.49 -10.20 14.60
N THR A 86 6.17 -10.28 14.77
CA THR A 86 5.50 -10.05 16.06
C THR A 86 4.64 -11.22 16.56
N GLY A 87 4.33 -12.19 15.71
CA GLY A 87 3.38 -13.25 15.99
C GLY A 87 1.91 -12.81 15.95
N ARG A 88 1.63 -11.55 15.65
CA ARG A 88 0.27 -11.01 15.61
C ARG A 88 -0.29 -10.97 14.21
N ARG A 89 -1.50 -11.50 14.04
CA ARG A 89 -2.25 -11.40 12.79
C ARG A 89 -3.06 -10.11 12.74
N ILE A 90 -2.80 -9.31 11.70
CA ILE A 90 -3.61 -8.12 11.41
C ILE A 90 -4.76 -8.54 10.49
N ARG A 91 -5.98 -8.40 10.97
CA ARG A 91 -7.19 -8.76 10.21
C ARG A 91 -8.11 -7.58 9.97
N LYS A 92 -7.69 -6.39 10.38
CA LYS A 92 -8.46 -5.16 10.25
C LYS A 92 -7.53 -4.02 9.89
N LEU A 93 -7.87 -3.26 8.87
CA LEU A 93 -7.11 -2.11 8.38
C LEU A 93 -7.80 -0.79 8.77
N PRO A 94 -7.08 0.31 8.86
CA PRO A 94 -5.63 0.45 8.66
C PRO A 94 -4.81 -0.05 9.85
N ILE A 95 -3.57 -0.45 9.54
CA ILE A 95 -2.63 -1.02 10.52
C ILE A 95 -2.21 -0.01 11.59
N GLY A 96 -2.08 1.26 11.23
CA GLY A 96 -1.61 2.30 12.14
C GLY A 96 -2.40 2.47 13.44
N LYS A 97 -3.61 1.88 13.53
CA LYS A 97 -4.44 1.86 14.75
C LYS A 97 -4.23 0.63 15.62
N HIS A 98 -3.42 -0.32 15.19
CA HIS A 98 -3.15 -1.54 15.95
C HIS A 98 -1.94 -1.38 16.85
N ARG A 99 -2.01 -2.00 18.01
CA ARG A 99 -0.86 -2.14 18.89
C ARG A 99 -0.08 -3.39 18.45
N LEU A 100 1.14 -3.19 17.96
CA LEU A 100 1.97 -4.26 17.40
C LEU A 100 2.92 -4.91 18.42
N ILE A 101 3.14 -4.25 19.54
CA ILE A 101 4.05 -4.71 20.59
C ILE A 101 3.32 -4.84 21.93
#